data_09f1c067e05cdcfd9a6dd7e2e450b1b7
#
_entry.id   09f1c067e05cdcfd9a6dd7e2e450b1b7
#
_cell.length_a   1.000
_cell.length_b   1.000
_cell.length_c   1.000
_cell.angle_alpha   90.00
_cell.angle_beta   90.00
_cell.angle_gamma   90.00
#
_symmetry.space_group_name_H-M   'P 1'
#
loop_
_entity.id
_entity.type
_entity.pdbx_description
1 polymer ?
#
loop_
_entity_poly.entity_id
_entity_poly.type
_entity_poly.pdbx_seq_one_letter_code
_entity_poly.pdbx_strand_id
1 'polypeptide(L)'
;KFGEGAIMKFGEVRKTNVDAISTGCLSLDIAFGIGGVPRGRVIEIFGPESSGKTTLAQHIVAEVQKLGGIAAFVDAEHALDPDYAARIGVNINELLISQPDSGEQALDIVETLVRSNAVDIIVVDSVAALVPQKEIEGEMGDQHVGLQARLMSQALRKLTGIIAKTKTSVIFINQIHNKIGVFFGNPETTTGGNALKFYSSVRVEVRRAAQIKQG
;
A
#
# COMPACT_ATOMS: atom_id res chain seq x y z
N LYS A 1 9.66 -14.97 31.73
CA LYS A 1 8.27 -14.62 31.41
C LYS A 1 8.12 -14.09 29.97
N PHE A 2 9.19 -13.57 29.38
CA PHE A 2 9.17 -12.94 28.06
C PHE A 2 10.07 -13.64 27.01
N GLY A 3 10.77 -14.70 27.34
CA GLY A 3 11.66 -15.47 26.47
C GLY A 3 13.04 -14.80 26.24
N GLU A 4 13.99 -15.59 25.69
CA GLU A 4 15.29 -15.07 25.24
C GLU A 4 15.08 -14.08 24.07
N GLY A 5 15.79 -12.95 24.10
CA GLY A 5 15.69 -11.91 23.08
C GLY A 5 14.65 -10.81 23.36
N ALA A 6 13.87 -10.89 24.45
CA ALA A 6 12.92 -9.83 24.82
C ALA A 6 13.62 -8.51 25.17
N ILE A 7 14.86 -8.55 25.65
CA ILE A 7 15.73 -7.41 25.88
C ILE A 7 17.14 -7.79 25.38
N MET A 8 17.71 -6.98 24.52
CA MET A 8 19.06 -7.17 23.98
C MET A 8 19.77 -5.84 23.82
N LYS A 9 21.10 -5.84 23.84
CA LYS A 9 21.87 -4.65 23.53
C LYS A 9 21.82 -4.35 22.05
N PHE A 10 21.61 -3.10 21.67
CA PHE A 10 21.50 -2.69 20.25
C PHE A 10 22.71 -3.09 19.42
N GLY A 11 23.91 -3.06 19.98
CA GLY A 11 25.15 -3.49 19.31
C GLY A 11 25.25 -5.01 19.09
N GLU A 12 24.42 -5.81 19.78
CA GLU A 12 24.34 -7.28 19.61
C GLU A 12 23.29 -7.67 18.57
N VAL A 13 22.43 -6.73 18.15
CA VAL A 13 21.48 -6.91 17.06
C VAL A 13 22.28 -7.04 15.76
N ARG A 14 22.30 -8.24 15.18
CA ARG A 14 22.90 -8.45 13.85
C ARG A 14 22.25 -7.44 12.90
N LYS A 15 23.06 -6.73 12.08
CA LYS A 15 22.54 -5.91 10.98
C LYS A 15 21.60 -6.80 10.19
N THR A 16 20.31 -6.60 10.35
CA THR A 16 19.29 -7.30 9.56
C THR A 16 19.41 -6.77 8.15
N ASN A 17 19.91 -7.61 7.25
CA ASN A 17 19.80 -7.35 5.83
C ASN A 17 18.30 -7.30 5.53
N VAL A 18 17.80 -6.15 5.14
CA VAL A 18 16.38 -6.00 4.80
C VAL A 18 16.22 -6.52 3.40
N ASP A 19 15.54 -7.66 3.26
CA ASP A 19 15.18 -8.18 1.95
C ASP A 19 14.29 -7.15 1.23
N ALA A 20 14.54 -6.91 -0.03
CA ALA A 20 13.81 -5.94 -0.84
C ALA A 20 13.18 -6.60 -2.06
N ILE A 21 12.14 -5.98 -2.57
CA ILE A 21 11.48 -6.31 -3.84
C ILE A 21 11.81 -5.18 -4.80
N SER A 22 12.41 -5.52 -5.95
CA SER A 22 12.66 -4.54 -7.02
C SER A 22 11.35 -3.85 -7.46
N THR A 23 11.44 -2.59 -7.80
CA THR A 23 10.32 -1.84 -8.40
C THR A 23 10.24 -2.00 -9.92
N GLY A 24 11.21 -2.70 -10.53
CA GLY A 24 11.39 -2.74 -11.98
C GLY A 24 12.01 -1.45 -12.56
N CYS A 25 12.29 -0.45 -11.72
CA CYS A 25 12.92 0.81 -12.09
C CYS A 25 14.26 0.96 -11.37
N LEU A 26 15.38 0.76 -12.08
CA LEU A 26 16.71 0.76 -11.50
C LEU A 26 17.04 2.04 -10.72
N SER A 27 16.66 3.19 -11.23
CA SER A 27 16.92 4.48 -10.57
C SER A 27 16.18 4.60 -9.24
N LEU A 28 14.95 4.09 -9.17
CA LEU A 28 14.15 4.07 -7.95
C LEU A 28 14.72 3.06 -6.94
N ASP A 29 15.10 1.88 -7.39
CA ASP A 29 15.72 0.84 -6.56
C ASP A 29 17.04 1.32 -5.93
N ILE A 30 17.86 2.05 -6.68
CA ILE A 30 19.08 2.70 -6.16
C ILE A 30 18.71 3.77 -5.11
N ALA A 31 17.69 4.58 -5.37
CA ALA A 31 17.26 5.64 -4.46
C ALA A 31 16.75 5.10 -3.10
N PHE A 32 16.18 3.90 -3.07
CA PHE A 32 15.81 3.22 -1.81
C PHE A 32 17.02 2.77 -0.99
N GLY A 33 18.18 2.61 -1.59
CA GLY A 33 19.41 2.20 -0.91
C GLY A 33 19.47 0.72 -0.52
N ILE A 34 18.38 -0.03 -0.64
CA ILE A 34 18.26 -1.46 -0.35
C ILE A 34 17.91 -2.29 -1.60
N GLY A 35 17.81 -1.64 -2.77
CA GLY A 35 17.50 -2.30 -4.03
C GLY A 35 16.02 -2.50 -4.31
N GLY A 36 15.14 -1.74 -3.69
CA GLY A 36 13.70 -1.79 -3.91
C GLY A 36 12.88 -1.48 -2.67
N VAL A 37 11.61 -1.88 -2.68
CA VAL A 37 10.73 -1.74 -1.51
C VAL A 37 10.98 -2.83 -0.47
N PRO A 38 10.96 -2.52 0.84
CA PRO A 38 11.30 -3.48 1.88
C PRO A 38 10.25 -4.58 2.02
N ARG A 39 10.68 -5.84 2.18
CA ARG A 39 9.79 -6.96 2.53
C ARG A 39 9.31 -6.84 3.98
N GLY A 40 8.09 -7.29 4.22
CA GLY A 40 7.51 -7.31 5.56
C GLY A 40 7.25 -5.92 6.13
N ARG A 41 6.92 -4.95 5.26
CA ARG A 41 6.64 -3.57 5.64
C ARG A 41 5.39 -3.03 4.95
N VAL A 42 4.85 -1.96 5.55
CA VAL A 42 3.81 -1.15 4.93
C VAL A 42 4.48 -0.08 4.07
N ILE A 43 4.04 0.04 2.83
CA ILE A 43 4.48 1.02 1.85
C ILE A 43 3.29 1.88 1.44
N GLU A 44 3.44 3.17 1.34
CA GLU A 44 2.44 4.07 0.75
C GLU A 44 2.96 4.62 -0.58
N ILE A 45 2.20 4.42 -1.66
CA ILE A 45 2.42 5.07 -2.95
C ILE A 45 1.31 6.09 -3.15
N PHE A 46 1.64 7.37 -3.21
CA PHE A 46 0.64 8.43 -3.24
C PHE A 46 0.96 9.48 -4.30
N GLY A 47 -0.05 10.25 -4.68
CA GLY A 47 0.10 11.31 -5.68
C GLY A 47 -1.24 11.67 -6.32
N PRO A 48 -1.23 12.68 -7.24
CA PRO A 48 -2.41 13.07 -7.99
C PRO A 48 -3.00 11.92 -8.81
N GLU A 49 -4.22 12.07 -9.26
CA GLU A 49 -4.84 11.14 -10.21
C GLU A 49 -4.01 11.03 -11.49
N SER A 50 -4.04 9.86 -12.11
CA SER A 50 -3.33 9.56 -13.36
C SER A 50 -1.81 9.86 -13.34
N SER A 51 -1.18 9.84 -12.16
CA SER A 51 0.26 10.06 -12.02
C SER A 51 1.10 8.78 -12.23
N GLY A 52 0.48 7.60 -12.29
CA GLY A 52 1.16 6.31 -12.47
C GLY A 52 1.35 5.49 -11.19
N LYS A 53 0.59 5.77 -10.13
CA LYS A 53 0.68 5.03 -8.85
C LYS A 53 0.39 3.54 -9.01
N THR A 54 -0.76 3.22 -9.62
CA THR A 54 -1.18 1.83 -9.91
C THR A 54 -0.19 1.15 -10.85
N THR A 55 0.31 1.86 -11.85
CA THR A 55 1.35 1.35 -12.76
C THR A 55 2.61 0.93 -12.01
N LEU A 56 3.11 1.77 -11.11
CA LEU A 56 4.27 1.44 -10.27
C LEU A 56 4.00 0.22 -9.38
N ALA A 57 2.83 0.14 -8.75
CA ALA A 57 2.46 -1.00 -7.93
C ALA A 57 2.39 -2.30 -8.76
N GLN A 58 1.84 -2.26 -9.98
CA GLN A 58 1.78 -3.40 -10.90
C GLN A 58 3.18 -3.86 -11.33
N HIS A 59 4.12 -2.94 -11.57
CA HIS A 59 5.52 -3.31 -11.83
C HIS A 59 6.14 -4.07 -10.65
N ILE A 60 5.91 -3.61 -9.42
CA ILE A 60 6.41 -4.30 -8.22
C ILE A 60 5.78 -5.71 -8.10
N VAL A 61 4.49 -5.84 -8.39
CA VAL A 61 3.79 -7.14 -8.45
C VAL A 61 4.45 -8.06 -9.48
N ALA A 62 4.71 -7.56 -10.69
CA ALA A 62 5.37 -8.33 -11.75
C ALA A 62 6.76 -8.81 -11.32
N GLU A 63 7.55 -7.97 -10.62
CA GLU A 63 8.86 -8.35 -10.10
C GLU A 63 8.76 -9.46 -9.04
N VAL A 64 7.75 -9.42 -8.16
CA VAL A 64 7.50 -10.50 -7.20
C VAL A 64 7.18 -11.81 -7.91
N GLN A 65 6.27 -11.77 -8.90
CA GLN A 65 5.86 -12.96 -9.63
C GLN A 65 7.01 -13.56 -10.46
N LYS A 66 7.91 -12.75 -11.03
CA LYS A 66 9.12 -13.21 -11.73
C LYS A 66 10.04 -14.05 -10.83
N LEU A 67 10.02 -13.79 -9.53
CA LEU A 67 10.77 -14.54 -8.52
C LEU A 67 9.98 -15.75 -7.96
N GLY A 68 8.83 -16.07 -8.53
CA GLY A 68 7.95 -17.13 -8.06
C GLY A 68 7.13 -16.79 -6.82
N GLY A 69 7.08 -15.51 -6.44
CA GLY A 69 6.27 -15.05 -5.31
C GLY A 69 4.79 -14.89 -5.67
N ILE A 70 3.95 -14.93 -4.64
CA ILE A 70 2.49 -14.81 -4.76
C ILE A 70 2.08 -13.37 -4.45
N ALA A 71 1.27 -12.79 -5.34
CA ALA A 71 0.76 -11.44 -5.24
C ALA A 71 -0.77 -11.42 -5.14
N ALA A 72 -1.29 -10.49 -4.34
CA ALA A 72 -2.71 -10.20 -4.26
C ALA A 72 -2.98 -8.72 -4.55
N PHE A 73 -4.13 -8.45 -5.17
CA PHE A 73 -4.60 -7.11 -5.48
C PHE A 73 -6.02 -6.92 -4.93
N VAL A 74 -6.17 -5.99 -4.00
CA VAL A 74 -7.44 -5.59 -3.43
C VAL A 74 -7.88 -4.34 -4.17
N ASP A 75 -8.73 -4.52 -5.18
CA ASP A 75 -9.20 -3.49 -6.11
C ASP A 75 -10.49 -2.85 -5.58
N ALA A 76 -10.34 -1.89 -4.67
CA ALA A 76 -11.47 -1.16 -4.10
C ALA A 76 -12.05 -0.10 -5.04
N GLU A 77 -11.32 0.29 -6.08
CA GLU A 77 -11.81 1.21 -7.13
C GLU A 77 -12.54 0.48 -8.26
N HIS A 78 -12.46 -0.86 -8.32
CA HIS A 78 -13.00 -1.68 -9.42
C HIS A 78 -12.47 -1.26 -10.81
N ALA A 79 -11.21 -0.86 -10.86
CA ALA A 79 -10.60 -0.21 -12.02
C ALA A 79 -9.37 -0.94 -12.57
N LEU A 80 -9.06 -2.13 -12.09
CA LEU A 80 -7.93 -2.90 -12.58
C LEU A 80 -8.19 -3.37 -14.03
N ASP A 81 -7.35 -2.91 -14.95
CA ASP A 81 -7.34 -3.34 -16.34
C ASP A 81 -6.39 -4.55 -16.52
N PRO A 82 -6.92 -5.76 -16.76
CA PRO A 82 -6.09 -6.95 -16.89
C PRO A 82 -5.20 -6.92 -18.13
N ASP A 83 -5.63 -6.33 -19.23
CA ASP A 83 -4.83 -6.23 -20.46
C ASP A 83 -3.64 -5.29 -20.24
N TYR A 84 -3.84 -4.19 -19.55
CA TYR A 84 -2.77 -3.27 -19.18
C TYR A 84 -1.80 -3.93 -18.20
N ALA A 85 -2.31 -4.60 -17.17
CA ALA A 85 -1.48 -5.32 -16.19
C ALA A 85 -0.60 -6.38 -16.87
N ALA A 86 -1.17 -7.16 -17.81
CA ALA A 86 -0.43 -8.15 -18.58
C ALA A 86 0.70 -7.51 -19.44
N ARG A 87 0.46 -6.34 -20.04
CA ARG A 87 1.49 -5.60 -20.80
C ARG A 87 2.63 -5.10 -19.93
N ILE A 88 2.36 -4.76 -18.67
CA ILE A 88 3.38 -4.40 -17.67
C ILE A 88 4.22 -5.62 -17.29
N GLY A 89 3.71 -6.83 -17.44
CA GLY A 89 4.37 -8.09 -17.13
C GLY A 89 3.77 -8.82 -15.93
N VAL A 90 2.61 -8.40 -15.45
CA VAL A 90 1.86 -9.13 -14.42
C VAL A 90 1.29 -10.42 -15.02
N ASN A 91 1.56 -11.55 -14.37
CA ASN A 91 0.89 -12.80 -14.68
C ASN A 91 -0.52 -12.76 -14.09
N ILE A 92 -1.50 -12.38 -14.91
CA ILE A 92 -2.90 -12.22 -14.48
C ILE A 92 -3.55 -13.54 -14.06
N ASN A 93 -3.07 -14.67 -14.57
CA ASN A 93 -3.62 -16.00 -14.21
C ASN A 93 -3.23 -16.43 -12.80
N GLU A 94 -2.12 -15.89 -12.26
CA GLU A 94 -1.61 -16.19 -10.93
C GLU A 94 -1.84 -15.04 -9.94
N LEU A 95 -2.46 -13.95 -10.39
CA LEU A 95 -2.78 -12.81 -9.52
C LEU A 95 -4.05 -13.09 -8.74
N LEU A 96 -3.95 -13.08 -7.41
CA LEU A 96 -5.13 -13.11 -6.56
C LEU A 96 -5.80 -11.73 -6.58
N ILE A 97 -7.06 -11.66 -6.94
CA ILE A 97 -7.83 -10.41 -6.97
C ILE A 97 -9.03 -10.47 -6.04
N SER A 98 -9.32 -9.38 -5.36
CA SER A 98 -10.52 -9.17 -4.56
C SER A 98 -11.08 -7.78 -4.81
N GLN A 99 -12.40 -7.68 -4.90
CA GLN A 99 -13.15 -6.43 -5.09
C GLN A 99 -14.15 -6.28 -3.93
N PRO A 100 -13.71 -5.72 -2.80
CA PRO A 100 -14.53 -5.59 -1.61
C PRO A 100 -15.58 -4.50 -1.74
N ASP A 101 -16.72 -4.67 -1.06
CA ASP A 101 -17.82 -3.71 -1.04
C ASP A 101 -17.63 -2.59 0.01
N SER A 102 -16.78 -2.81 1.02
CA SER A 102 -16.52 -1.84 2.09
C SER A 102 -15.06 -1.81 2.52
N GLY A 103 -14.68 -0.74 3.21
CA GLY A 103 -13.33 -0.59 3.76
C GLY A 103 -13.00 -1.64 4.81
N GLU A 104 -13.97 -2.00 5.66
CA GLU A 104 -13.82 -3.08 6.64
C GLU A 104 -13.54 -4.42 5.98
N GLN A 105 -14.33 -4.79 4.96
CA GLN A 105 -14.13 -6.02 4.20
C GLN A 105 -12.76 -6.05 3.51
N ALA A 106 -12.35 -4.95 2.89
CA ALA A 106 -11.03 -4.84 2.27
C ALA A 106 -9.90 -5.12 3.26
N LEU A 107 -9.96 -4.49 4.44
CA LEU A 107 -8.91 -4.60 5.45
C LEU A 107 -8.92 -5.96 6.16
N ASP A 108 -10.08 -6.59 6.31
CA ASP A 108 -10.20 -7.97 6.84
C ASP A 108 -9.61 -8.99 5.84
N ILE A 109 -9.81 -8.79 4.53
CA ILE A 109 -9.18 -9.59 3.48
C ILE A 109 -7.65 -9.43 3.55
N VAL A 110 -7.15 -8.20 3.65
CA VAL A 110 -5.71 -7.94 3.82
C VAL A 110 -5.17 -8.65 5.07
N GLU A 111 -5.86 -8.53 6.22
CA GLU A 111 -5.45 -9.20 7.45
C GLU A 111 -5.39 -10.72 7.28
N THR A 112 -6.39 -11.31 6.65
CA THR A 112 -6.47 -12.75 6.40
C THR A 112 -5.33 -13.22 5.50
N LEU A 113 -5.06 -12.52 4.41
CA LEU A 113 -3.97 -12.83 3.49
C LEU A 113 -2.60 -12.71 4.18
N VAL A 114 -2.36 -11.66 4.97
CA VAL A 114 -1.12 -11.49 5.74
C VAL A 114 -0.95 -12.64 6.75
N ARG A 115 -2.01 -13.01 7.47
CA ARG A 115 -1.97 -14.09 8.46
C ARG A 115 -1.75 -15.47 7.86
N SER A 116 -2.18 -15.68 6.61
CA SER A 116 -1.95 -16.96 5.92
C SER A 116 -0.47 -17.25 5.68
N ASN A 117 0.37 -16.22 5.69
CA ASN A 117 1.80 -16.30 5.35
C ASN A 117 2.09 -16.93 3.97
N ALA A 118 1.11 -16.93 3.09
CA ALA A 118 1.20 -17.50 1.75
C ALA A 118 1.41 -16.46 0.65
N VAL A 119 1.30 -15.16 0.98
CA VAL A 119 1.35 -14.07 0.01
C VAL A 119 2.57 -13.19 0.30
N ASP A 120 3.37 -12.90 -0.73
CA ASP A 120 4.57 -12.07 -0.63
C ASP A 120 4.25 -10.57 -0.64
N ILE A 121 3.26 -10.18 -1.45
CA ILE A 121 2.86 -8.79 -1.62
C ILE A 121 1.35 -8.65 -1.78
N ILE A 122 0.80 -7.62 -1.15
CA ILE A 122 -0.60 -7.23 -1.29
C ILE A 122 -0.63 -5.76 -1.70
N VAL A 123 -1.39 -5.44 -2.75
CA VAL A 123 -1.68 -4.06 -3.17
C VAL A 123 -3.12 -3.74 -2.82
N VAL A 124 -3.36 -2.59 -2.20
CA VAL A 124 -4.70 -2.04 -1.92
C VAL A 124 -4.86 -0.78 -2.76
N ASP A 125 -5.74 -0.81 -3.74
CA ASP A 125 -5.99 0.31 -4.66
C ASP A 125 -7.46 0.73 -4.63
N SER A 126 -7.79 1.84 -4.06
CA SER A 126 -6.97 2.76 -3.29
C SER A 126 -7.59 3.02 -1.91
N VAL A 127 -6.80 3.62 -1.01
CA VAL A 127 -7.30 4.04 0.32
C VAL A 127 -8.50 4.97 0.21
N ALA A 128 -8.54 5.82 -0.83
CA ALA A 128 -9.65 6.74 -1.07
C ALA A 128 -10.98 6.02 -1.28
N ALA A 129 -10.96 4.82 -1.84
CA ALA A 129 -12.15 4.00 -2.11
C ALA A 129 -12.56 3.09 -0.93
N LEU A 130 -11.81 3.08 0.17
CA LEU A 130 -12.16 2.32 1.37
C LEU A 130 -13.26 3.04 2.16
N VAL A 131 -14.49 2.91 1.68
CA VAL A 131 -15.66 3.52 2.33
C VAL A 131 -16.07 2.66 3.53
N PRO A 132 -16.19 3.25 4.74
CA PRO A 132 -16.68 2.53 5.93
C PRO A 132 -18.11 2.02 5.74
N GLN A 133 -18.39 0.83 6.25
CA GLN A 133 -19.72 0.19 6.15
C GLN A 133 -20.85 1.11 6.64
N LYS A 134 -20.63 1.84 7.75
CA LYS A 134 -21.60 2.79 8.29
C LYS A 134 -21.91 3.96 7.36
N GLU A 135 -20.96 4.34 6.53
CA GLU A 135 -21.13 5.39 5.53
C GLU A 135 -21.97 4.87 4.35
N ILE A 136 -21.77 3.61 3.98
CA ILE A 136 -22.55 2.94 2.92
C ILE A 136 -24.02 2.76 3.34
N GLU A 137 -24.25 2.41 4.61
CA GLU A 137 -25.59 2.19 5.18
C GLU A 137 -26.33 3.48 5.57
N GLY A 138 -25.62 4.62 5.62
CA GLY A 138 -26.17 5.93 5.97
C GLY A 138 -27.01 6.56 4.84
N GLU A 139 -27.77 7.59 5.18
CA GLU A 139 -28.52 8.35 4.19
C GLU A 139 -27.63 9.40 3.50
N MET A 140 -27.99 9.77 2.26
CA MET A 140 -27.31 10.83 1.53
C MET A 140 -27.39 12.15 2.31
N GLY A 141 -26.23 12.68 2.72
CA GLY A 141 -26.11 13.91 3.51
C GLY A 141 -25.71 13.69 4.97
N ASP A 142 -25.68 12.46 5.44
CA ASP A 142 -25.17 12.13 6.77
C ASP A 142 -23.69 12.51 6.92
N GLN A 143 -23.34 13.05 8.09
CA GLN A 143 -21.96 13.43 8.38
C GLN A 143 -21.20 12.27 9.04
N HIS A 144 -20.31 11.65 8.28
CA HIS A 144 -19.47 10.54 8.76
C HIS A 144 -18.01 10.95 9.01
N VAL A 145 -17.81 12.06 9.74
CA VAL A 145 -16.48 12.65 9.95
C VAL A 145 -15.52 11.66 10.63
N GLY A 146 -14.40 11.39 9.94
CA GLY A 146 -13.28 10.66 10.49
C GLY A 146 -13.46 9.14 10.62
N LEU A 147 -14.53 8.55 10.12
CA LEU A 147 -14.72 7.08 10.16
C LEU A 147 -13.60 6.35 9.42
N GLN A 148 -13.28 6.75 8.19
CA GLN A 148 -12.21 6.16 7.40
C GLN A 148 -10.84 6.28 8.10
N ALA A 149 -10.54 7.44 8.70
CA ALA A 149 -9.28 7.62 9.44
C ALA A 149 -9.18 6.72 10.68
N ARG A 150 -10.29 6.48 11.37
CA ARG A 150 -10.37 5.55 12.50
C ARG A 150 -10.17 4.11 12.05
N LEU A 151 -10.84 3.71 10.95
CA LEU A 151 -10.72 2.39 10.35
C LEU A 151 -9.28 2.11 9.95
N MET A 152 -8.63 3.01 9.23
CA MET A 152 -7.22 2.90 8.85
C MET A 152 -6.29 2.81 10.05
N SER A 153 -6.51 3.64 11.07
CA SER A 153 -5.69 3.61 12.30
C SER A 153 -5.83 2.29 13.07
N GLN A 154 -7.03 1.72 13.12
CA GLN A 154 -7.29 0.44 13.75
C GLN A 154 -6.63 -0.70 12.98
N ALA A 155 -6.81 -0.74 11.66
CA ALA A 155 -6.26 -1.78 10.80
C ALA A 155 -4.72 -1.78 10.84
N LEU A 156 -4.08 -0.63 10.66
CA LEU A 156 -2.63 -0.54 10.62
C LEU A 156 -1.97 -0.91 11.95
N ARG A 157 -2.60 -0.61 13.10
CA ARG A 157 -2.12 -1.09 14.41
C ARG A 157 -2.11 -2.60 14.51
N LYS A 158 -3.10 -3.28 13.94
CA LYS A 158 -3.16 -4.75 13.92
C LYS A 158 -2.16 -5.33 12.91
N LEU A 159 -2.13 -4.77 11.71
CA LEU A 159 -1.40 -5.31 10.57
C LEU A 159 0.12 -5.20 10.71
N THR A 160 0.63 -4.07 11.22
CA THR A 160 2.07 -3.78 11.22
C THR A 160 2.90 -4.88 11.92
N GLY A 161 2.42 -5.36 13.08
CA GLY A 161 3.11 -6.41 13.82
C GLY A 161 3.07 -7.78 13.13
N ILE A 162 2.00 -8.08 12.39
CA ILE A 162 1.84 -9.34 11.67
C ILE A 162 2.66 -9.31 10.39
N ILE A 163 2.58 -8.22 9.63
CA ILE A 163 3.33 -7.95 8.40
C ILE A 163 4.83 -8.18 8.61
N ALA A 164 5.39 -7.63 9.71
CA ALA A 164 6.81 -7.81 10.03
C ALA A 164 7.18 -9.28 10.29
N LYS A 165 6.27 -10.10 10.85
CA LYS A 165 6.50 -11.52 11.16
C LYS A 165 6.37 -12.41 9.93
N THR A 166 5.37 -12.16 9.08
CA THR A 166 5.09 -12.94 7.87
C THR A 166 5.96 -12.56 6.69
N LYS A 167 6.68 -11.42 6.78
CA LYS A 167 7.44 -10.82 5.67
C LYS A 167 6.60 -10.48 4.43
N THR A 168 5.28 -10.49 4.55
CA THR A 168 4.37 -10.00 3.52
C THR A 168 4.48 -8.49 3.41
N SER A 169 4.67 -7.93 2.23
CA SER A 169 4.66 -6.48 2.01
C SER A 169 3.26 -6.02 1.66
N VAL A 170 2.82 -4.88 2.22
CA VAL A 170 1.51 -4.32 1.89
C VAL A 170 1.70 -2.91 1.33
N ILE A 171 1.29 -2.72 0.08
CA ILE A 171 1.29 -1.42 -0.61
C ILE A 171 -0.11 -0.83 -0.54
N PHE A 172 -0.22 0.37 0.03
CA PHE A 172 -1.42 1.17 -0.03
C PHE A 172 -1.24 2.27 -1.08
N ILE A 173 -2.07 2.26 -2.10
CA ILE A 173 -2.15 3.37 -3.07
C ILE A 173 -3.06 4.44 -2.48
N ASN A 174 -2.65 5.71 -2.55
CA ASN A 174 -3.40 6.80 -1.95
C ASN A 174 -3.46 8.02 -2.87
N GLN A 175 -4.53 8.79 -2.72
CA GLN A 175 -4.73 10.02 -3.47
C GLN A 175 -4.38 11.24 -2.61
N ILE A 176 -3.98 12.33 -3.27
CA ILE A 176 -3.74 13.62 -2.64
C ILE A 176 -5.00 14.46 -2.78
N HIS A 177 -5.39 15.13 -1.69
CA HIS A 177 -6.40 16.17 -1.68
C HIS A 177 -5.92 17.39 -0.90
N ASN A 178 -6.54 18.52 -1.10
CA ASN A 178 -6.19 19.75 -0.41
C ASN A 178 -7.04 19.91 0.84
N LYS A 179 -6.39 20.23 1.96
CA LYS A 179 -7.08 20.64 3.20
C LYS A 179 -7.71 22.01 3.00
N ILE A 180 -8.99 22.12 3.31
CA ILE A 180 -9.71 23.39 3.32
C ILE A 180 -9.19 24.26 4.49
N GLY A 181 -8.98 25.56 4.24
CA GLY A 181 -8.61 26.53 5.28
C GLY A 181 -7.12 26.61 5.61
N VAL A 182 -6.24 25.98 4.83
CA VAL A 182 -4.79 26.14 4.97
C VAL A 182 -4.34 27.30 4.07
N PHE A 183 -4.10 28.48 4.66
CA PHE A 183 -3.66 29.67 3.93
C PHE A 183 -2.13 29.79 3.79
N PHE A 184 -1.36 29.06 4.63
CA PHE A 184 0.10 29.06 4.60
C PHE A 184 0.63 27.63 4.65
N GLY A 185 1.72 27.37 3.90
CA GLY A 185 2.35 26.06 3.81
C GLY A 185 1.71 25.18 2.74
N ASN A 186 2.03 23.88 2.75
CA ASN A 186 1.50 22.91 1.78
C ASN A 186 0.13 22.39 2.25
N PRO A 187 -0.96 22.69 1.53
CA PRO A 187 -2.31 22.18 1.87
C PRO A 187 -2.49 20.71 1.55
N GLU A 188 -1.61 20.10 0.75
CA GLU A 188 -1.76 18.73 0.28
C GLU A 188 -1.70 17.73 1.42
N THR A 189 -2.63 16.80 1.41
CA THR A 189 -2.67 15.66 2.35
C THR A 189 -3.22 14.43 1.66
N THR A 190 -2.95 13.26 2.22
CA THR A 190 -3.48 11.99 1.72
C THR A 190 -4.77 11.61 2.43
N THR A 191 -5.62 10.80 1.78
CA THR A 191 -6.87 10.28 2.32
C THR A 191 -6.61 9.28 3.46
N GLY A 192 -7.60 9.04 4.33
CA GLY A 192 -7.47 8.06 5.43
C GLY A 192 -6.74 8.58 6.67
N GLY A 193 -6.57 9.91 6.79
CA GLY A 193 -5.95 10.54 7.97
C GLY A 193 -4.42 10.42 7.99
N ASN A 194 -3.86 10.36 9.21
CA ASN A 194 -2.41 10.33 9.38
C ASN A 194 -1.83 8.91 9.62
N ALA A 195 -2.67 7.88 9.64
CA ALA A 195 -2.23 6.55 10.04
C ALA A 195 -1.11 6.00 9.12
N LEU A 196 -1.26 6.08 7.79
CA LEU A 196 -0.23 5.65 6.86
C LEU A 196 1.08 6.43 7.01
N LYS A 197 1.02 7.72 7.34
CA LYS A 197 2.23 8.54 7.57
C LYS A 197 3.06 8.02 8.73
N PHE A 198 2.44 7.41 9.75
CA PHE A 198 3.13 6.85 10.91
C PHE A 198 3.54 5.40 10.74
N TYR A 199 2.72 4.59 10.04
CA TYR A 199 2.93 3.15 9.94
C TYR A 199 3.72 2.72 8.69
N SER A 200 3.78 3.54 7.65
CA SER A 200 4.56 3.22 6.45
C SER A 200 6.05 3.34 6.71
N SER A 201 6.81 2.30 6.36
CA SER A 201 8.27 2.34 6.38
C SER A 201 8.84 3.12 5.20
N VAL A 202 8.09 3.14 4.09
CA VAL A 202 8.44 3.86 2.87
C VAL A 202 7.19 4.58 2.34
N ARG A 203 7.39 5.80 1.90
CA ARG A 203 6.36 6.61 1.24
C ARG A 203 6.93 7.14 -0.07
N VAL A 204 6.28 6.78 -1.18
CA VAL A 204 6.68 7.18 -2.53
C VAL A 204 5.65 8.14 -3.10
N GLU A 205 6.07 9.33 -3.40
CA GLU A 205 5.24 10.30 -4.11
C GLU A 205 5.46 10.18 -5.61
N VAL A 206 4.38 9.97 -6.36
CA VAL A 206 4.41 9.86 -7.82
C VAL A 206 3.74 11.09 -8.42
N ARG A 207 4.49 11.88 -9.18
CA ARG A 207 4.00 13.08 -9.87
C ARG A 207 4.35 13.04 -11.35
N ARG A 208 3.48 13.61 -12.16
CA ARG A 208 3.75 13.83 -13.59
C ARG A 208 4.78 14.96 -13.74
N ALA A 209 5.90 14.67 -14.39
CA ALA A 209 6.96 15.66 -14.63
C ALA A 209 6.72 16.43 -15.93
N ALA A 210 6.36 15.72 -17.03
CA ALA A 210 6.14 16.30 -18.34
C ALA A 210 5.18 15.45 -19.18
N GLN A 211 4.69 16.02 -20.28
CA GLN A 211 3.92 15.30 -21.30
C GLN A 211 4.74 15.21 -22.59
N ILE A 212 4.80 14.02 -23.17
CA ILE A 212 5.31 13.86 -24.53
C ILE A 212 4.17 14.29 -25.46
N LYS A 213 4.35 15.40 -26.17
CA LYS A 213 3.41 15.86 -27.20
C LYS A 213 3.92 15.37 -28.55
N GLN A 214 3.10 14.63 -29.29
CA GLN A 214 3.31 14.46 -30.71
C GLN A 214 2.84 15.75 -31.38
N GLY A 215 3.75 16.41 -32.10
CA GLY A 215 3.45 17.55 -32.96
C GLY A 215 2.64 17.16 -34.19
#